data_dd3a20c46cd198cd214a1340b1a56665
#
_entry.id   dd3a20c46cd198cd214a1340b1a56665
#
_cell.length_a   1.000
_cell.length_b   1.000
_cell.length_c   1.000
_cell.angle_alpha   90.00
_cell.angle_beta   90.00
_cell.angle_gamma   90.00
#
_symmetry.space_group_name_H-M   'P 1'
#
loop_
_entity.id
_entity.type
_entity.pdbx_description
1 polymer ?
#
loop_
_entity_poly.entity_id
_entity_poly.type
_entity_poly.pdbx_seq_one_letter_code
_entity_poly.pdbx_strand_id
1 'polypeptide(L)'
;MKQLLFLLLFLPLLGLSQPFTFVPDDNFEQALINLGVDFQLDDYVETQGIDTITNLYINSDSIADLTGIEDFIALRNLSCANNSFTTLDLSNNPVLYEVNCSVNQLTFLD
;
A
#
# COMPACT_ATOMS: atom_id res chain seq x y z
N MET A 1 3.64 -7.29 23.98
CA MET A 1 2.37 -6.75 23.83
C MET A 1 1.86 -6.81 22.44
N LYS A 2 2.30 -5.94 21.56
CA LYS A 2 1.76 -5.99 20.20
C LYS A 2 2.07 -7.30 19.52
N GLN A 3 3.24 -7.85 19.73
CA GLN A 3 3.57 -9.12 19.11
C GLN A 3 2.71 -10.26 19.62
N LEU A 4 2.44 -10.26 20.89
CA LEU A 4 1.62 -11.31 21.46
C LEU A 4 0.22 -11.28 20.88
N LEU A 5 -0.35 -10.08 20.81
CA LEU A 5 -1.67 -9.91 20.25
C LEU A 5 -1.70 -10.31 18.78
N PHE A 6 -0.66 -9.96 18.06
CA PHE A 6 -0.53 -10.28 16.67
C PHE A 6 -0.53 -11.79 16.44
N LEU A 7 0.20 -12.54 17.26
CA LEU A 7 0.23 -13.99 17.15
C LEU A 7 -1.13 -14.60 17.38
N LEU A 8 -1.87 -14.07 18.34
CA LEU A 8 -3.20 -14.59 18.60
C LEU A 8 -4.13 -14.34 17.42
N LEU A 9 -3.96 -13.25 16.71
CA LEU A 9 -4.76 -12.97 15.55
C LEU A 9 -4.53 -13.96 14.44
N PHE A 10 -3.32 -14.50 14.33
CA PHE A 10 -3.05 -15.43 13.25
C PHE A 10 -3.60 -16.82 13.48
N LEU A 11 -3.71 -17.23 14.70
CA LEU A 11 -4.10 -18.59 14.99
C LEU A 11 -5.48 -18.97 14.45
N PRO A 12 -6.49 -18.12 14.56
CA PRO A 12 -7.81 -18.49 14.10
C PRO A 12 -8.15 -18.05 12.69
N LEU A 13 -7.16 -17.68 11.90
CA LEU A 13 -7.45 -16.97 10.66
C LEU A 13 -7.49 -17.83 9.42
N LEU A 14 -7.74 -19.12 9.58
CA LEU A 14 -7.85 -20.01 8.44
C LEU A 14 -9.01 -19.56 7.57
N GLY A 15 -8.70 -19.31 6.30
CA GLY A 15 -9.73 -18.91 5.34
C GLY A 15 -10.12 -17.45 5.38
N LEU A 16 -9.53 -16.67 6.25
CA LEU A 16 -9.82 -15.24 6.34
C LEU A 16 -8.72 -14.43 5.68
N SER A 17 -9.04 -13.21 5.28
CA SER A 17 -8.05 -12.33 4.70
C SER A 17 -7.05 -11.91 5.77
N GLN A 18 -5.86 -11.49 5.34
CA GLN A 18 -4.82 -11.01 6.21
C GLN A 18 -5.26 -9.75 6.94
N PRO A 19 -5.07 -9.65 8.26
CA PRO A 19 -5.39 -8.43 8.99
C PRO A 19 -4.40 -7.30 8.75
N PHE A 20 -3.20 -7.61 8.29
CA PHE A 20 -2.15 -6.62 8.06
C PHE A 20 -1.59 -6.75 6.65
N THR A 21 -1.24 -5.60 6.09
CA THR A 21 -0.65 -5.50 4.76
C THR A 21 0.82 -5.16 4.90
N PHE A 22 1.67 -5.90 4.23
CA PHE A 22 3.11 -5.67 4.26
C PHE A 22 3.46 -4.49 3.35
N VAL A 23 4.11 -3.48 3.92
CA VAL A 23 4.53 -2.27 3.22
C VAL A 23 5.99 -2.03 3.56
N PRO A 24 6.91 -2.66 2.83
CA PRO A 24 8.33 -2.60 3.20
C PRO A 24 9.04 -1.28 2.89
N ASP A 25 8.50 -0.47 1.98
CA ASP A 25 9.13 0.79 1.63
C ASP A 25 8.77 1.83 2.70
N ASP A 26 9.78 2.31 3.43
CA ASP A 26 9.53 3.24 4.53
C ASP A 26 8.90 4.54 4.06
N ASN A 27 9.21 4.96 2.85
CA ASN A 27 8.63 6.19 2.32
C ASN A 27 7.16 6.01 1.95
N PHE A 28 6.81 4.83 1.44
CA PHE A 28 5.41 4.52 1.20
C PHE A 28 4.65 4.44 2.52
N GLU A 29 5.22 3.74 3.49
CA GLU A 29 4.58 3.64 4.79
C GLU A 29 4.45 5.01 5.45
N GLN A 30 5.48 5.85 5.36
CA GLN A 30 5.41 7.20 5.91
C GLN A 30 4.29 8.02 5.25
N ALA A 31 4.09 7.82 3.94
CA ALA A 31 2.99 8.49 3.26
C ALA A 31 1.64 8.05 3.84
N LEU A 32 1.50 6.77 4.15
CA LEU A 32 0.27 6.26 4.77
C LEU A 32 0.10 6.80 6.19
N ILE A 33 1.19 6.96 6.93
CA ILE A 33 1.14 7.59 8.24
C ILE A 33 0.68 9.04 8.10
N ASN A 34 1.21 9.76 7.13
CA ASN A 34 0.83 11.15 6.90
C ASN A 34 -0.63 11.30 6.51
N LEU A 35 -1.20 10.28 5.88
CA LEU A 35 -2.61 10.27 5.53
C LEU A 35 -3.50 9.86 6.70
N GLY A 36 -2.92 9.44 7.81
CA GLY A 36 -3.67 9.05 8.99
C GLY A 36 -4.18 7.62 8.98
N VAL A 37 -3.73 6.79 8.03
CA VAL A 37 -4.19 5.40 7.95
C VAL A 37 -3.20 4.40 8.51
N ASP A 38 -2.05 4.88 8.91
CA ASP A 38 -1.05 4.09 9.63
C ASP A 38 -0.50 4.95 10.76
N PHE A 39 0.14 4.33 11.74
CA PHE A 39 0.53 5.06 12.94
C PHE A 39 1.97 4.80 13.35
N GLN A 40 2.67 3.89 12.70
CA GLN A 40 3.97 3.46 13.16
C GLN A 40 4.75 2.83 12.02
N LEU A 41 6.01 3.22 11.86
CA LEU A 41 6.87 2.60 10.85
C LEU A 41 7.28 1.22 11.35
N ASP A 42 6.59 0.20 10.89
CA ASP A 42 6.84 -1.17 11.30
C ASP A 42 6.69 -2.16 10.13
N ASP A 43 6.67 -1.64 8.91
CA ASP A 43 6.51 -2.39 7.66
C ASP A 43 5.11 -2.98 7.47
N TYR A 44 4.15 -2.59 8.29
CA TYR A 44 2.79 -3.11 8.19
C TYR A 44 1.77 -2.01 8.41
N VAL A 45 0.63 -2.14 7.73
CA VAL A 45 -0.52 -1.29 7.95
C VAL A 45 -1.74 -2.20 8.10
N GLU A 46 -2.69 -1.79 8.93
CA GLU A 46 -3.92 -2.56 9.06
C GLU A 46 -4.67 -2.56 7.74
N THR A 47 -4.98 -3.73 7.24
CA THR A 47 -5.67 -3.86 5.95
C THR A 47 -7.02 -3.15 5.96
N GLN A 48 -7.73 -3.19 7.10
CA GLN A 48 -9.01 -2.49 7.22
C GLN A 48 -8.87 -0.98 7.07
N GLY A 49 -7.69 -0.44 7.31
CA GLY A 49 -7.46 0.99 7.16
C GLY A 49 -7.29 1.42 5.72
N ILE A 50 -7.01 0.49 4.81
CA ILE A 50 -6.68 0.85 3.45
C ILE A 50 -7.60 0.19 2.41
N ASP A 51 -8.39 -0.81 2.78
CA ASP A 51 -9.20 -1.55 1.80
C ASP A 51 -10.45 -0.81 1.36
N THR A 52 -10.73 0.35 1.93
CA THR A 52 -11.83 1.21 1.49
C THR A 52 -11.35 2.49 0.82
N ILE A 53 -10.04 2.68 0.70
CA ILE A 53 -9.49 3.88 0.07
C ILE A 53 -9.74 3.82 -1.43
N THR A 54 -10.38 4.87 -1.96
CA THR A 54 -10.67 4.95 -3.39
C THR A 54 -9.69 5.86 -4.12
N ASN A 55 -9.11 6.82 -3.44
CA ASN A 55 -8.14 7.75 -4.04
C ASN A 55 -6.88 7.76 -3.20
N LEU A 56 -5.74 7.59 -3.84
CA LEU A 56 -4.45 7.61 -3.15
C LEU A 56 -3.51 8.56 -3.89
N TYR A 57 -3.09 9.60 -3.19
CA TYR A 57 -2.21 10.62 -3.75
C TYR A 57 -0.90 10.60 -2.96
N ILE A 58 0.12 10.04 -3.57
CA ILE A 58 1.44 9.85 -2.95
C ILE A 58 2.54 10.35 -3.87
N ASN A 59 2.33 11.53 -4.46
CA ASN A 59 3.30 12.14 -5.37
C ASN A 59 4.51 12.66 -4.58
N SER A 60 5.68 12.56 -5.18
CA SER A 60 6.90 13.21 -4.68
C SER A 60 7.32 12.74 -3.30
N ASP A 61 7.09 11.47 -3.00
CA ASP A 61 7.38 10.90 -1.68
C ASP A 61 8.63 10.03 -1.68
N SER A 62 9.41 10.04 -2.76
CA SER A 62 10.65 9.27 -2.90
C SER A 62 10.43 7.77 -2.73
N ILE A 63 9.27 7.30 -3.11
CA ILE A 63 8.92 5.89 -2.98
C ILE A 63 9.56 5.11 -4.11
N ALA A 64 10.16 3.97 -3.80
CA ALA A 64 10.78 3.11 -4.79
C ALA A 64 10.01 1.79 -4.99
N ASP A 65 9.18 1.42 -4.03
CA ASP A 65 8.51 0.12 -4.03
C ASP A 65 7.12 0.29 -3.45
N LEU A 66 6.10 -0.03 -4.23
CA LEU A 66 4.70 0.05 -3.79
C LEU A 66 4.14 -1.28 -3.32
N THR A 67 4.99 -2.22 -2.91
CA THR A 67 4.49 -3.45 -2.30
C THR A 67 3.51 -3.10 -1.18
N GLY A 68 2.36 -3.74 -1.20
CA GLY A 68 1.23 -3.41 -0.33
C GLY A 68 0.07 -2.80 -1.10
N ILE A 69 0.35 -2.21 -2.27
CA ILE A 69 -0.71 -1.59 -3.08
C ILE A 69 -1.75 -2.62 -3.52
N GLU A 70 -1.38 -3.89 -3.56
CA GLU A 70 -2.29 -4.96 -3.99
C GLU A 70 -3.49 -5.12 -3.05
N ASP A 71 -3.38 -4.65 -1.81
CA ASP A 71 -4.49 -4.75 -0.85
C ASP A 71 -5.40 -3.52 -0.86
N PHE A 72 -5.09 -2.54 -1.70
CA PHE A 72 -5.97 -1.38 -1.89
C PHE A 72 -7.05 -1.76 -2.90
N ILE A 73 -7.94 -2.65 -2.50
CA ILE A 73 -8.87 -3.30 -3.43
C ILE A 73 -9.99 -2.37 -3.92
N ALA A 74 -10.23 -1.28 -3.23
CA ALA A 74 -11.24 -0.29 -3.65
C ALA A 74 -10.64 0.87 -4.42
N LEU A 75 -9.34 0.83 -4.71
CA LEU A 75 -8.63 1.94 -5.33
C LEU A 75 -9.12 2.20 -6.73
N ARG A 76 -9.48 3.45 -7.01
CA ARG A 76 -9.98 3.89 -8.31
C ARG A 76 -9.03 4.89 -8.96
N ASN A 77 -8.42 5.74 -8.16
CA ASN A 77 -7.50 6.77 -8.65
C ASN A 77 -6.19 6.68 -7.89
N LEU A 78 -5.09 6.55 -8.62
CA LEU A 78 -3.77 6.50 -8.03
C LEU A 78 -2.91 7.59 -8.66
N SER A 79 -2.35 8.45 -7.84
CA SER A 79 -1.38 9.43 -8.29
C SER A 79 -0.09 9.20 -7.54
N CYS A 80 0.90 8.69 -8.24
CA CYS A 80 2.21 8.35 -7.66
C CYS A 80 3.35 8.91 -8.52
N ALA A 81 3.14 10.08 -9.08
CA ALA A 81 4.13 10.75 -9.92
C ALA A 81 5.31 11.23 -9.08
N ASN A 82 6.43 11.45 -9.73
CA ASN A 82 7.64 12.00 -9.11
C ASN A 82 8.16 11.12 -7.96
N ASN A 83 8.17 9.83 -8.19
CA ASN A 83 8.76 8.86 -7.27
C ASN A 83 9.91 8.16 -7.97
N SER A 84 10.35 7.04 -7.44
CA SER A 84 11.55 6.35 -7.94
C SER A 84 11.26 4.93 -8.38
N PHE A 85 10.05 4.66 -8.85
CA PHE A 85 9.70 3.32 -9.27
C PHE A 85 10.44 2.92 -10.54
N THR A 86 10.89 1.68 -10.58
CA THR A 86 11.36 1.08 -11.83
C THR A 86 10.33 0.12 -12.40
N THR A 87 9.45 -0.40 -11.56
CA THR A 87 8.34 -1.26 -11.96
C THR A 87 7.09 -0.85 -11.19
N LEU A 88 5.94 -1.19 -11.72
CA LEU A 88 4.67 -0.90 -11.07
C LEU A 88 3.68 -1.97 -11.51
N ASP A 89 3.18 -2.74 -10.55
CA ASP A 89 2.22 -3.80 -10.80
C ASP A 89 0.90 -3.45 -10.13
N LEU A 90 -0.10 -3.15 -10.94
CA LEU A 90 -1.43 -2.79 -10.48
C LEU A 90 -2.46 -3.85 -10.88
N SER A 91 -2.01 -5.06 -11.18
CA SER A 91 -2.89 -6.12 -11.65
C SER A 91 -3.90 -6.56 -10.59
N ASN A 92 -3.64 -6.28 -9.33
CA ASN A 92 -4.54 -6.64 -8.22
C ASN A 92 -5.42 -5.48 -7.77
N ASN A 93 -5.53 -4.42 -8.56
CA ASN A 93 -6.40 -3.29 -8.26
C ASN A 93 -7.52 -3.25 -9.29
N PRO A 94 -8.55 -4.09 -9.12
CA PRO A 94 -9.49 -4.39 -10.22
C PRO A 94 -10.42 -3.24 -10.60
N VAL A 95 -10.61 -2.27 -9.71
CA VAL A 95 -11.51 -1.14 -10.01
C VAL A 95 -10.74 0.14 -10.32
N LEU A 96 -9.43 0.04 -10.44
CA LEU A 96 -8.58 1.18 -10.76
C LEU A 96 -8.84 1.64 -12.19
N TYR A 97 -9.07 2.94 -12.41
CA TYR A 97 -9.29 3.43 -13.75
C TYR A 97 -8.51 4.71 -14.08
N GLU A 98 -7.88 5.33 -13.10
CA GLU A 98 -7.08 6.52 -13.36
C GLU A 98 -5.75 6.40 -12.61
N VAL A 99 -4.64 6.49 -13.37
CA VAL A 99 -3.31 6.37 -12.81
C VAL A 99 -2.43 7.46 -13.39
N ASN A 100 -1.75 8.20 -12.53
CA ASN A 100 -0.69 9.10 -12.95
C ASN A 100 0.61 8.60 -12.34
N CYS A 101 1.46 8.00 -13.15
CA CYS A 101 2.77 7.52 -12.73
C CYS A 101 3.90 8.22 -13.47
N SER A 102 3.69 9.46 -13.91
CA SER A 102 4.69 10.21 -14.63
C SER A 102 5.88 10.54 -13.75
N VAL A 103 7.01 10.84 -14.40
CA VAL A 103 8.25 11.20 -13.71
C VAL A 103 8.67 10.13 -12.71
N ASN A 104 8.77 8.94 -13.21
CA ASN A 104 9.35 7.78 -12.53
C ASN A 104 10.40 7.19 -13.47
N GLN A 105 11.01 6.11 -13.06
CA GLN A 105 12.04 5.45 -13.86
C GLN A 105 11.54 4.10 -14.35
N LEU A 106 10.28 4.07 -14.77
CA LEU A 106 9.64 2.83 -15.14
C LEU A 106 10.30 2.20 -16.37
N THR A 107 10.66 0.94 -16.25
CA THR A 107 11.09 0.11 -17.36
C THR A 107 10.03 -0.93 -17.66
N PHE A 108 9.05 -1.10 -16.77
CA PHE A 108 8.00 -2.09 -16.92
C PHE A 108 6.78 -1.63 -16.12
N LEU A 109 5.61 -1.71 -16.73
CA LEU A 109 4.35 -1.34 -16.10
C LEU A 109 3.35 -2.47 -16.34
N ASP A 110 2.74 -2.90 -15.24
CA ASP A 110 1.80 -4.02 -15.31
C ASP A 110 0.44 -3.64 -14.76
#